data_a712a477b952877ac145885ba2d0c819
#
_entry.id   a712a477b952877ac145885ba2d0c819
#
_cell.length_a   1.000
_cell.length_b   1.000
_cell.length_c   1.000
_cell.angle_alpha   90.00
_cell.angle_beta   90.00
_cell.angle_gamma   90.00
#
_symmetry.space_group_name_H-M   'P 1'
#
loop_
_entity.id
_entity.type
_entity.pdbx_description
1 polymer ?
#
loop_
_entity_poly.entity_id
_entity_poly.type
_entity_poly.pdbx_seq_one_letter_code
_entity_poly.pdbx_strand_id
1 'polypeptide(L)'
;MPTPVIDFTEMFSGATSFCRKINSWDIDENDILTDMLKNSCLVNKNSYGFTTATPSYTEFNKPICFNKDTKILCFIDNKEQYVNVQDLRKGTLIKTLDHGYKPINVIKTGTYRLGRPGVDQGMFKMKKTGSMLADLEMTGLHSILVDSNDPEYADQVARFEVANAKFKRPWGWMVDGKNRLPANSCVQFKKMSVRDYTVYSFALDKQQMQYGVWANGVLVETTSHRYINQMRGAKDLVDEIVEKKQ
;
A
#
# COMPACT_ATOMS: atom_id res chain seq x y z
N MET A 1 19.96 11.60 -6.10
CA MET A 1 19.70 12.32 -7.35
C MET A 1 18.26 12.79 -7.27
N PRO A 2 17.91 14.02 -7.70
CA PRO A 2 16.51 14.43 -7.77
C PRO A 2 15.76 13.48 -8.73
N THR A 3 14.56 13.08 -8.35
CA THR A 3 13.66 12.30 -9.21
C THR A 3 13.34 13.15 -10.44
N PRO A 4 13.44 12.62 -11.66
CA PRO A 4 13.06 13.38 -12.84
C PRO A 4 11.57 13.73 -12.76
N VAL A 5 11.24 14.99 -12.96
CA VAL A 5 9.87 15.46 -13.11
C VAL A 5 9.33 14.94 -14.45
N ILE A 6 8.17 14.28 -14.42
CA ILE A 6 7.48 13.83 -15.63
C ILE A 6 6.32 14.79 -15.90
N ASP A 7 6.22 15.27 -17.12
CA ASP A 7 5.13 16.16 -17.55
C ASP A 7 4.04 15.35 -18.25
N PHE A 8 2.86 15.32 -17.63
CA PHE A 8 1.65 14.68 -18.14
C PHE A 8 0.61 15.70 -18.61
N THR A 9 1.03 16.95 -18.83
CA THR A 9 0.12 18.00 -19.27
C THR A 9 -0.69 17.55 -20.49
N GLU A 10 -2.01 17.66 -20.39
CA GLU A 10 -2.99 17.31 -21.42
C GLU A 10 -2.91 15.87 -21.98
N MET A 11 -2.19 14.94 -21.34
CA MET A 11 -1.91 13.59 -21.85
C MET A 11 -3.15 12.81 -22.29
N PHE A 12 -4.29 13.01 -21.62
CA PHE A 12 -5.59 12.43 -21.97
C PHE A 12 -6.65 13.47 -22.27
N SER A 13 -6.24 14.71 -22.58
CA SER A 13 -7.17 15.79 -22.95
C SER A 13 -7.96 15.40 -24.19
N GLY A 14 -9.30 15.50 -24.11
CA GLY A 14 -10.19 15.10 -25.20
C GLY A 14 -10.35 13.61 -25.45
N ALA A 15 -9.73 12.75 -24.65
CA ALA A 15 -9.81 11.29 -24.80
C ALA A 15 -11.16 10.73 -24.32
N THR A 16 -12.24 11.06 -25.00
CA THR A 16 -13.62 10.71 -24.62
C THR A 16 -13.91 9.20 -24.59
N SER A 17 -13.15 8.42 -25.35
CA SER A 17 -13.26 6.95 -25.41
C SER A 17 -12.26 6.23 -24.49
N PHE A 18 -11.33 6.95 -23.87
CA PHE A 18 -10.37 6.36 -22.95
C PHE A 18 -10.96 6.27 -21.53
N CYS A 19 -11.64 5.19 -21.25
CA CYS A 19 -12.33 4.93 -19.99
C CYS A 19 -11.61 3.81 -19.19
N ARG A 20 -10.31 3.96 -18.93
CA ARG A 20 -9.50 2.98 -18.21
C ARG A 20 -9.08 3.50 -16.83
N LYS A 21 -9.09 2.62 -15.82
CA LYS A 21 -8.57 2.97 -14.49
C LYS A 21 -7.06 3.22 -14.58
N ILE A 22 -6.62 4.42 -14.25
CA ILE A 22 -5.20 4.81 -14.19
C ILE A 22 -4.75 5.18 -12.78
N ASN A 23 -5.60 5.03 -11.77
CA ASN A 23 -5.32 5.38 -10.37
C ASN A 23 -4.14 4.62 -9.74
N SER A 24 -3.68 3.57 -10.42
CA SER A 24 -2.51 2.78 -10.00
C SER A 24 -1.21 3.24 -10.66
N TRP A 25 -1.25 4.33 -11.43
CA TRP A 25 -0.05 4.90 -12.02
C TRP A 25 0.85 5.48 -10.92
N ASP A 26 2.13 5.37 -11.14
CA ASP A 26 3.15 5.88 -10.25
C ASP A 26 3.42 7.36 -10.59
N ILE A 27 2.63 8.23 -10.00
CA ILE A 27 2.68 9.69 -10.18
C ILE A 27 3.31 10.31 -8.93
N ASP A 28 4.33 11.14 -9.13
CA ASP A 28 5.04 11.86 -8.09
C ASP A 28 4.38 13.22 -7.79
N GLU A 29 4.65 13.78 -6.60
CA GLU A 29 4.15 15.11 -6.23
C GLU A 29 4.75 16.24 -7.07
N ASN A 30 5.91 15.99 -7.68
CA ASN A 30 6.57 16.94 -8.57
C ASN A 30 6.13 16.78 -10.03
N ASP A 31 5.38 15.71 -10.38
CA ASP A 31 4.92 15.50 -11.73
C ASP A 31 3.86 16.56 -12.11
N ILE A 32 3.91 17.02 -13.35
CA ILE A 32 3.00 18.04 -13.86
C ILE A 32 1.75 17.36 -14.43
N LEU A 33 0.59 17.64 -13.84
CA LEU A 33 -0.68 17.01 -14.19
C LEU A 33 -1.70 17.99 -14.77
N THR A 34 -1.26 19.16 -15.23
CA THR A 34 -2.13 20.24 -15.74
C THR A 34 -3.02 19.72 -16.86
N ASP A 35 -4.33 19.87 -16.69
CA ASP A 35 -5.34 19.46 -17.68
C ASP A 35 -5.21 18.02 -18.22
N MET A 36 -4.47 17.14 -17.50
CA MET A 36 -4.19 15.78 -17.91
C MET A 36 -5.42 15.01 -18.36
N LEU A 37 -6.56 15.23 -17.69
CA LEU A 37 -7.80 14.50 -17.93
C LEU A 37 -8.91 15.38 -18.54
N LYS A 38 -8.61 16.58 -19.02
CA LYS A 38 -9.58 17.52 -19.53
C LYS A 38 -10.43 16.91 -20.65
N ASN A 39 -11.75 16.99 -20.51
CA ASN A 39 -12.71 16.42 -21.47
C ASN A 39 -12.52 14.91 -21.75
N SER A 40 -11.85 14.18 -20.85
CA SER A 40 -11.71 12.73 -20.97
C SER A 40 -12.89 11.98 -20.35
N CYS A 41 -13.03 10.70 -20.71
CA CYS A 41 -14.00 9.79 -20.09
C CYS A 41 -13.75 9.59 -18.59
N LEU A 42 -12.55 9.91 -18.09
CA LEU A 42 -12.13 9.64 -16.71
C LEU A 42 -12.66 10.66 -15.72
N VAL A 43 -12.98 11.89 -16.18
CA VAL A 43 -13.52 12.94 -15.34
C VAL A 43 -15.01 12.75 -15.13
N ASN A 44 -15.49 12.99 -13.90
CA ASN A 44 -16.91 12.97 -13.52
C ASN A 44 -17.66 11.62 -13.69
N LYS A 45 -16.96 10.53 -13.97
CA LYS A 45 -17.54 9.19 -13.87
C LYS A 45 -17.17 8.56 -12.54
N ASN A 46 -18.15 8.37 -11.67
CA ASN A 46 -17.99 7.84 -10.29
C ASN A 46 -17.15 6.56 -10.17
N SER A 47 -17.02 5.80 -11.26
CA SER A 47 -16.26 4.54 -11.28
C SER A 47 -14.75 4.70 -11.42
N TYR A 48 -14.23 5.89 -11.78
CA TYR A 48 -12.80 6.11 -12.02
C TYR A 48 -12.10 6.95 -10.94
N GLY A 49 -12.85 7.65 -10.10
CA GLY A 49 -12.34 8.36 -8.92
C GLY A 49 -11.68 9.71 -9.18
N PHE A 50 -11.71 10.20 -10.43
CA PHE A 50 -11.21 11.53 -10.77
C PHE A 50 -12.36 12.53 -10.84
N THR A 51 -12.18 13.68 -10.20
CA THR A 51 -13.21 14.73 -10.10
C THR A 51 -12.88 16.00 -10.88
N THR A 52 -11.62 16.12 -11.32
CA THR A 52 -11.12 17.33 -11.98
C THR A 52 -10.32 17.02 -13.25
N ALA A 53 -10.21 17.98 -14.14
CA ALA A 53 -9.38 17.91 -15.35
C ALA A 53 -7.88 17.81 -14.99
N THR A 54 -7.46 18.46 -13.91
CA THR A 54 -6.11 18.38 -13.32
C THR A 54 -6.20 17.55 -12.04
N PRO A 55 -5.96 16.23 -12.11
CA PRO A 55 -6.03 15.39 -10.93
C PRO A 55 -4.91 15.69 -9.95
N SER A 56 -5.15 15.48 -8.67
CA SER A 56 -4.07 15.50 -7.68
C SER A 56 -3.29 14.19 -7.73
N TYR A 57 -1.97 14.23 -7.57
CA TYR A 57 -1.15 13.01 -7.47
C TYR A 57 -1.67 12.06 -6.38
N THR A 58 -2.32 12.56 -5.32
CA THR A 58 -2.95 11.75 -4.27
C THR A 58 -4.12 10.90 -4.76
N GLU A 59 -4.67 11.18 -5.94
CA GLU A 59 -5.71 10.35 -6.56
C GLU A 59 -5.13 9.08 -7.20
N PHE A 60 -3.83 9.08 -7.50
CA PHE A 60 -3.08 7.93 -8.02
C PHE A 60 -2.46 7.08 -6.92
N ASN A 61 -1.99 7.72 -5.85
CA ASN A 61 -1.22 7.06 -4.79
C ASN A 61 -2.11 6.67 -3.62
N LYS A 62 -2.34 5.37 -3.49
CA LYS A 62 -3.18 4.80 -2.44
C LYS A 62 -2.30 4.19 -1.35
N PRO A 63 -2.42 4.64 -0.09
CA PRO A 63 -1.54 4.17 0.97
C PRO A 63 -1.67 2.67 1.19
N ILE A 64 -0.52 2.01 1.29
CA ILE A 64 -0.36 0.62 1.75
C ILE A 64 -0.12 0.70 3.25
N CYS A 65 -1.14 0.38 4.06
CA CYS A 65 -1.08 0.60 5.49
C CYS A 65 -1.65 -0.59 6.29
N PHE A 66 -1.12 -0.76 7.49
CA PHE A 66 -1.65 -1.62 8.54
C PHE A 66 -2.58 -0.84 9.46
N ASN A 67 -3.59 -1.50 10.02
CA ASN A 67 -4.34 -0.95 11.14
C ASN A 67 -3.52 -1.00 12.44
N LYS A 68 -3.88 -0.14 13.40
CA LYS A 68 -3.37 -0.20 14.77
C LYS A 68 -3.49 -1.63 15.34
N ASP A 69 -2.55 -2.00 16.21
CA ASP A 69 -2.42 -3.30 16.88
C ASP A 69 -2.02 -4.49 15.98
N THR A 70 -1.75 -4.23 14.68
CA THR A 70 -1.10 -5.24 13.83
C THR A 70 0.31 -5.53 14.35
N LYS A 71 0.64 -6.80 14.54
CA LYS A 71 1.93 -7.25 15.08
C LYS A 71 2.87 -7.62 13.95
N ILE A 72 4.04 -7.01 13.93
CA ILE A 72 5.10 -7.22 12.94
C ILE A 72 6.24 -8.03 13.57
N LEU A 73 6.76 -9.02 12.84
CA LEU A 73 7.88 -9.85 13.32
C LEU A 73 9.19 -9.06 13.25
N CYS A 74 9.78 -8.84 14.41
CA CYS A 74 10.99 -8.05 14.62
C CYS A 74 12.10 -8.88 15.26
N PHE A 75 13.33 -8.39 15.16
CA PHE A 75 14.48 -8.92 15.89
C PHE A 75 14.92 -7.90 16.95
N ILE A 76 14.66 -8.21 18.22
CA ILE A 76 14.89 -7.34 19.37
C ILE A 76 15.50 -8.21 20.48
N ASP A 77 16.54 -7.71 21.16
CA ASP A 77 17.23 -8.41 22.26
C ASP A 77 17.67 -9.84 21.86
N ASN A 78 18.26 -9.96 20.67
CA ASN A 78 18.77 -11.20 20.08
C ASN A 78 17.71 -12.32 19.88
N LYS A 79 16.44 -11.96 19.77
CA LYS A 79 15.35 -12.90 19.49
C LYS A 79 14.30 -12.34 18.55
N GLU A 80 13.64 -13.23 17.81
CA GLU A 80 12.46 -12.90 17.04
C GLU A 80 11.26 -12.74 17.98
N GLN A 81 10.54 -11.62 17.82
CA GLN A 81 9.31 -11.37 18.54
C GLN A 81 8.37 -10.46 17.76
N TYR A 82 7.07 -10.63 17.99
CA TYR A 82 6.06 -9.79 17.39
C TYR A 82 5.82 -8.52 18.20
N VAL A 83 5.91 -7.36 17.55
CA VAL A 83 5.72 -6.03 18.14
C VAL A 83 4.59 -5.32 17.43
N ASN A 84 3.72 -4.64 18.18
CA ASN A 84 2.63 -3.87 17.58
C ASN A 84 3.21 -2.76 16.67
N VAL A 85 2.59 -2.54 15.52
CA VAL A 85 3.06 -1.58 14.52
C VAL A 85 3.21 -0.16 15.04
N GLN A 86 2.36 0.25 15.99
CA GLN A 86 2.44 1.57 16.65
C GLN A 86 3.65 1.73 17.58
N ASP A 87 4.23 0.63 18.03
CA ASP A 87 5.40 0.63 18.93
C ASP A 87 6.72 0.55 18.16
N LEU A 88 6.66 0.35 16.85
CA LEU A 88 7.84 0.32 15.97
C LEU A 88 8.44 1.72 15.85
N ARG A 89 9.76 1.77 15.67
CA ARG A 89 10.50 3.02 15.46
C ARG A 89 11.53 2.84 14.35
N LYS A 90 12.01 3.95 13.80
CA LYS A 90 13.14 3.96 12.88
C LYS A 90 14.32 3.21 13.51
N GLY A 91 14.97 2.34 12.74
CA GLY A 91 16.04 1.47 13.20
C GLY A 91 15.58 0.12 13.77
N THR A 92 14.29 -0.09 14.10
CA THR A 92 13.79 -1.41 14.49
C THR A 92 14.09 -2.41 13.37
N LEU A 93 14.69 -3.55 13.71
CA LEU A 93 15.02 -4.61 12.76
C LEU A 93 13.80 -5.48 12.49
N ILE A 94 13.37 -5.50 11.25
CA ILE A 94 12.21 -6.28 10.76
C ILE A 94 12.72 -7.54 10.09
N LYS A 95 12.12 -8.70 10.41
CA LYS A 95 12.34 -9.96 9.69
C LYS A 95 11.77 -9.85 8.29
N THR A 96 12.62 -10.04 7.29
CA THR A 96 12.18 -10.13 5.88
C THR A 96 12.23 -11.58 5.40
N LEU A 97 11.52 -11.88 4.32
CA LEU A 97 11.47 -13.24 3.75
C LEU A 97 12.87 -13.71 3.31
N ASP A 98 13.51 -12.97 2.41
CA ASP A 98 14.75 -13.41 1.74
C ASP A 98 15.97 -12.53 2.03
N HIS A 99 15.82 -11.44 2.80
CA HIS A 99 16.88 -10.44 2.99
C HIS A 99 17.35 -10.30 4.45
N GLY A 100 17.07 -11.29 5.29
CA GLY A 100 17.43 -11.29 6.71
C GLY A 100 16.67 -10.21 7.49
N TYR A 101 17.38 -9.53 8.39
CA TYR A 101 16.80 -8.45 9.19
C TYR A 101 17.18 -7.08 8.59
N LYS A 102 16.17 -6.24 8.36
CA LYS A 102 16.39 -4.89 7.82
C LYS A 102 15.84 -3.82 8.77
N PRO A 103 16.60 -2.73 9.00
CA PRO A 103 16.10 -1.65 9.84
C PRO A 103 14.98 -0.87 9.14
N ILE A 104 13.99 -0.44 9.91
CA ILE A 104 13.02 0.54 9.44
C ILE A 104 13.77 1.84 9.10
N ASN A 105 13.65 2.32 7.87
CA ASN A 105 14.19 3.59 7.43
C ASN A 105 13.24 4.75 7.73
N VAL A 106 11.96 4.55 7.45
CA VAL A 106 10.89 5.52 7.72
C VAL A 106 9.64 4.79 8.15
N ILE A 107 8.93 5.34 9.13
CA ILE A 107 7.60 4.87 9.57
C ILE A 107 6.71 6.08 9.79
N LYS A 108 5.48 5.99 9.28
CA LYS A 108 4.47 7.06 9.41
C LYS A 108 3.16 6.52 9.95
N THR A 109 2.44 7.39 10.64
CA THR A 109 1.07 7.14 11.09
C THR A 109 0.15 8.24 10.60
N GLY A 110 -1.11 7.92 10.42
CA GLY A 110 -2.13 8.88 10.00
C GLY A 110 -3.54 8.35 10.22
N THR A 111 -4.51 9.23 10.04
CA THR A 111 -5.93 8.84 10.07
C THR A 111 -6.39 8.53 8.65
N TYR A 112 -6.84 7.30 8.44
CA TYR A 112 -7.43 6.86 7.18
C TYR A 112 -8.95 7.05 7.24
N ARG A 113 -9.45 8.04 6.49
CA ARG A 113 -10.88 8.33 6.35
C ARG A 113 -11.46 7.66 5.13
N LEU A 114 -12.43 6.82 5.35
CA LEU A 114 -13.27 6.29 4.29
C LEU A 114 -14.40 7.29 4.01
N GLY A 115 -14.44 7.87 2.84
CA GLY A 115 -15.49 8.84 2.58
C GLY A 115 -15.58 9.39 1.16
N ARG A 116 -14.86 8.84 0.18
CA ARG A 116 -15.10 9.21 -1.23
C ARG A 116 -15.77 8.05 -1.96
N PRO A 117 -17.00 8.25 -2.51
CA PRO A 117 -17.63 7.26 -3.38
C PRO A 117 -16.74 6.94 -4.60
N GLY A 118 -16.70 5.68 -5.00
CA GLY A 118 -16.05 5.26 -6.26
C GLY A 118 -14.60 4.81 -6.15
N VAL A 119 -13.99 4.84 -4.97
CA VAL A 119 -12.66 4.30 -4.76
C VAL A 119 -12.79 2.96 -4.02
N ASP A 120 -12.26 1.86 -4.58
CA ASP A 120 -12.17 0.53 -3.95
C ASP A 120 -11.22 0.54 -2.73
N GLN A 121 -11.21 1.63 -2.01
CA GLN A 121 -10.40 1.88 -0.84
C GLN A 121 -11.26 1.64 0.38
N GLY A 122 -10.75 0.84 1.25
CA GLY A 122 -11.35 0.52 2.52
C GLY A 122 -10.31 -0.12 3.40
N MET A 123 -10.63 -0.22 4.66
CA MET A 123 -9.99 -1.20 5.52
C MET A 123 -10.63 -2.55 5.28
N PHE A 124 -9.79 -3.56 5.23
CA PHE A 124 -10.18 -4.95 5.02
C PHE A 124 -9.63 -5.80 6.15
N LYS A 125 -10.39 -6.81 6.54
CA LYS A 125 -10.07 -7.72 7.64
C LYS A 125 -10.08 -9.15 7.16
N MET A 126 -8.97 -9.85 7.37
CA MET A 126 -8.88 -11.31 7.34
C MET A 126 -9.03 -11.81 8.78
N LYS A 127 -10.00 -12.70 9.01
CA LYS A 127 -10.18 -13.33 10.30
C LYS A 127 -9.03 -14.27 10.61
N LYS A 128 -8.64 -14.32 11.87
CA LYS A 128 -7.64 -15.26 12.36
C LYS A 128 -7.99 -16.68 11.98
N THR A 129 -7.07 -17.38 11.31
CA THR A 129 -7.14 -18.80 10.97
C THR A 129 -5.76 -19.46 11.19
N GLY A 130 -5.72 -20.76 11.38
CA GLY A 130 -4.48 -21.53 11.46
C GLY A 130 -3.43 -20.91 12.40
N SER A 131 -2.24 -20.66 11.88
CA SER A 131 -1.09 -20.14 12.63
C SER A 131 -1.09 -18.62 12.85
N MET A 132 -2.10 -17.91 12.37
CA MET A 132 -2.21 -16.46 12.58
C MET A 132 -2.30 -16.11 14.08
N LEU A 133 -1.68 -15.00 14.48
CA LEU A 133 -1.70 -14.51 15.85
C LEU A 133 -3.01 -13.79 16.21
N ALA A 134 -3.54 -13.03 15.25
CA ALA A 134 -4.76 -12.23 15.39
C ALA A 134 -5.39 -12.00 14.02
N ASP A 135 -6.57 -11.37 13.97
CA ASP A 135 -7.16 -10.84 12.74
C ASP A 135 -6.13 -9.90 12.06
N LEU A 136 -6.01 -9.97 10.73
CA LEU A 136 -5.17 -9.03 9.98
C LEU A 136 -6.04 -7.95 9.35
N GLU A 137 -5.75 -6.69 9.68
CA GLU A 137 -6.49 -5.52 9.18
C GLU A 137 -5.54 -4.58 8.44
N MET A 138 -5.85 -4.31 7.18
CA MET A 138 -5.01 -3.47 6.31
C MET A 138 -5.84 -2.77 5.22
N THR A 139 -5.24 -1.80 4.55
CA THR A 139 -5.89 -1.10 3.42
C THR A 139 -6.08 -2.02 2.23
N GLY A 140 -7.10 -1.77 1.41
CA GLY A 140 -7.52 -2.69 0.34
C GLY A 140 -6.48 -2.98 -0.74
N LEU A 141 -5.51 -2.10 -0.96
CA LEU A 141 -4.42 -2.34 -1.92
C LEU A 141 -3.17 -2.94 -1.30
N HIS A 142 -3.12 -3.07 0.01
CA HIS A 142 -2.06 -3.79 0.69
C HIS A 142 -2.21 -5.28 0.39
N SER A 143 -1.13 -5.93 -0.01
CA SER A 143 -1.19 -7.32 -0.49
C SER A 143 -0.62 -8.29 0.52
N ILE A 144 -1.25 -9.45 0.63
CA ILE A 144 -0.57 -10.65 1.11
C ILE A 144 0.31 -11.19 -0.01
N LEU A 145 1.35 -11.91 0.39
CA LEU A 145 2.29 -12.54 -0.53
C LEU A 145 2.10 -14.06 -0.49
N VAL A 146 1.76 -14.63 -1.63
CA VAL A 146 1.36 -16.04 -1.73
C VAL A 146 2.11 -16.76 -2.86
N ASP A 147 2.22 -18.06 -2.78
CA ASP A 147 2.70 -18.88 -3.88
C ASP A 147 1.60 -19.07 -4.93
N SER A 148 1.98 -19.05 -6.21
CA SER A 148 1.04 -19.26 -7.31
C SER A 148 0.42 -20.67 -7.32
N ASN A 149 1.09 -21.63 -6.70
CA ASN A 149 0.66 -23.02 -6.59
C ASN A 149 0.06 -23.37 -5.22
N ASP A 150 -0.11 -22.39 -4.32
CA ASP A 150 -0.81 -22.60 -3.06
C ASP A 150 -2.29 -22.91 -3.33
N PRO A 151 -2.81 -24.10 -2.95
CA PRO A 151 -4.19 -24.50 -3.26
C PRO A 151 -5.26 -23.52 -2.75
N GLU A 152 -4.98 -22.77 -1.70
CA GLU A 152 -5.90 -21.77 -1.14
C GLU A 152 -5.99 -20.51 -2.00
N TYR A 153 -4.91 -20.16 -2.71
CA TYR A 153 -4.79 -18.88 -3.41
C TYR A 153 -4.62 -18.98 -4.93
N ALA A 154 -4.28 -20.15 -5.45
CA ALA A 154 -3.94 -20.35 -6.87
C ALA A 154 -4.99 -19.78 -7.85
N ASP A 155 -6.26 -20.10 -7.63
CA ASP A 155 -7.35 -19.58 -8.47
C ASP A 155 -7.52 -18.06 -8.38
N GLN A 156 -7.25 -17.49 -7.20
CA GLN A 156 -7.37 -16.04 -6.98
C GLN A 156 -6.20 -15.31 -7.65
N VAL A 157 -4.98 -15.85 -7.54
CA VAL A 157 -3.79 -15.33 -8.23
C VAL A 157 -4.02 -15.36 -9.74
N ALA A 158 -4.44 -16.49 -10.30
CA ALA A 158 -4.72 -16.62 -11.74
C ALA A 158 -5.76 -15.60 -12.23
N ARG A 159 -6.87 -15.43 -11.50
CA ARG A 159 -7.89 -14.42 -11.85
C ARG A 159 -7.34 -13.00 -11.77
N PHE A 160 -6.53 -12.71 -10.76
CA PHE A 160 -5.92 -11.40 -10.56
C PHE A 160 -4.92 -11.10 -11.68
N GLU A 161 -4.10 -12.06 -12.08
CA GLU A 161 -3.17 -11.95 -13.20
C GLU A 161 -3.89 -11.72 -14.54
N VAL A 162 -4.95 -12.50 -14.83
CA VAL A 162 -5.76 -12.32 -16.04
C VAL A 162 -6.42 -10.96 -16.07
N ALA A 163 -7.02 -10.52 -14.97
CA ALA A 163 -7.64 -9.20 -14.87
C ALA A 163 -6.66 -8.06 -15.12
N ASN A 164 -5.38 -8.27 -14.82
CA ASN A 164 -4.32 -7.30 -14.89
C ASN A 164 -3.34 -7.51 -16.05
N ALA A 165 -3.42 -8.63 -16.77
CA ALA A 165 -2.55 -8.95 -17.92
C ALA A 165 -2.55 -7.87 -19.01
N LYS A 166 -3.64 -7.09 -19.13
CA LYS A 166 -3.77 -5.95 -20.03
C LYS A 166 -2.88 -4.75 -19.62
N PHE A 167 -2.40 -4.74 -18.39
CA PHE A 167 -1.59 -3.65 -17.85
C PHE A 167 -0.12 -4.04 -17.83
N LYS A 168 0.45 -4.59 -18.87
CA LYS A 168 1.87 -4.97 -19.03
C LYS A 168 2.79 -4.26 -18.00
N ARG A 169 2.77 -4.70 -16.75
CA ARG A 169 3.63 -4.17 -15.69
C ARG A 169 4.64 -5.25 -15.31
N PRO A 170 5.87 -5.20 -15.83
CA PRO A 170 6.90 -6.19 -15.49
C PRO A 170 7.34 -6.15 -14.02
N TRP A 171 6.97 -5.11 -13.26
CA TRP A 171 7.51 -4.83 -11.92
C TRP A 171 6.51 -4.97 -10.76
N GLY A 172 5.23 -5.30 -11.02
CA GLY A 172 4.17 -5.03 -10.07
C GLY A 172 3.51 -6.23 -9.38
N TRP A 173 3.84 -7.45 -9.79
CA TRP A 173 3.07 -8.62 -9.35
C TRP A 173 3.76 -9.48 -8.31
N MET A 174 5.06 -9.33 -8.13
CA MET A 174 5.85 -10.16 -7.22
C MET A 174 6.70 -9.33 -6.28
N VAL A 175 6.82 -9.81 -5.04
CA VAL A 175 7.76 -9.34 -4.02
C VAL A 175 8.43 -10.57 -3.47
N ASP A 176 9.76 -10.59 -3.46
CA ASP A 176 10.58 -11.71 -2.98
C ASP A 176 10.12 -13.06 -3.55
N GLY A 177 9.88 -13.12 -4.88
CA GLY A 177 9.44 -14.33 -5.57
C GLY A 177 8.00 -14.79 -5.28
N LYS A 178 7.22 -14.04 -4.48
CA LYS A 178 5.82 -14.32 -4.14
C LYS A 178 4.86 -13.42 -4.90
N ASN A 179 3.71 -13.94 -5.27
CA ASN A 179 2.64 -13.17 -5.91
C ASN A 179 1.94 -12.26 -4.92
N ARG A 180 1.66 -11.04 -5.35
CA ARG A 180 0.88 -10.06 -4.59
C ARG A 180 -0.61 -10.32 -4.81
N LEU A 181 -1.34 -10.52 -3.73
CA LEU A 181 -2.80 -10.61 -3.74
C LEU A 181 -3.38 -9.50 -2.83
N PRO A 182 -3.88 -8.40 -3.41
CA PRO A 182 -4.41 -7.28 -2.63
C PRO A 182 -5.61 -7.67 -1.77
N ALA A 183 -5.74 -7.10 -0.58
CA ALA A 183 -6.82 -7.41 0.35
C ALA A 183 -8.22 -7.21 -0.24
N ASN A 184 -8.40 -6.21 -1.11
CA ASN A 184 -9.68 -5.97 -1.80
C ASN A 184 -9.99 -6.98 -2.92
N SER A 185 -9.02 -7.79 -3.31
CA SER A 185 -9.16 -8.83 -4.35
C SER A 185 -9.08 -10.25 -3.78
N CYS A 186 -8.72 -10.38 -2.52
CA CYS A 186 -8.58 -11.65 -1.81
C CYS A 186 -9.88 -11.99 -1.08
N VAL A 187 -10.44 -13.18 -1.35
CA VAL A 187 -11.76 -13.58 -0.80
C VAL A 187 -11.76 -13.80 0.71
N GLN A 188 -10.59 -14.05 1.31
CA GLN A 188 -10.42 -14.21 2.75
C GLN A 188 -10.60 -12.88 3.49
N PHE A 189 -10.45 -11.75 2.80
CA PHE A 189 -10.67 -10.44 3.38
C PHE A 189 -12.11 -9.97 3.21
N LYS A 190 -12.65 -9.38 4.26
CA LYS A 190 -13.95 -8.71 4.23
C LYS A 190 -13.77 -7.22 4.46
N LYS A 191 -14.48 -6.41 3.69
CA LYS A 191 -14.47 -4.95 3.85
C LYS A 191 -15.04 -4.58 5.22
N MET A 192 -14.34 -3.68 5.91
CA MET A 192 -14.74 -3.20 7.24
C MET A 192 -15.71 -2.03 7.12
N SER A 193 -16.38 -1.70 8.23
CA SER A 193 -17.31 -0.57 8.31
C SER A 193 -16.60 0.77 8.04
N VAL A 194 -17.39 1.74 7.56
CA VAL A 194 -16.90 3.11 7.31
C VAL A 194 -16.72 3.83 8.65
N ARG A 195 -15.49 4.13 9.01
CA ARG A 195 -15.09 4.94 10.17
C ARG A 195 -13.66 5.44 9.97
N ASP A 196 -13.18 6.29 10.84
CA ASP A 196 -11.77 6.67 10.91
C ASP A 196 -10.94 5.53 11.50
N TYR A 197 -9.83 5.21 10.85
CA TYR A 197 -8.85 4.21 11.29
C TYR A 197 -7.50 4.87 11.49
N THR A 198 -6.81 4.55 12.59
CA THR A 198 -5.41 4.91 12.76
C THR A 198 -4.55 3.88 12.03
N VAL A 199 -3.84 4.33 11.01
CA VAL A 199 -3.05 3.45 10.15
C VAL A 199 -1.56 3.76 10.22
N TYR A 200 -0.76 2.74 9.94
CA TYR A 200 0.69 2.77 9.99
C TYR A 200 1.27 2.20 8.71
N SER A 201 2.33 2.82 8.24
CA SER A 201 3.09 2.36 7.08
C SER A 201 4.57 2.53 7.35
N PHE A 202 5.41 1.60 6.85
CA PHE A 202 6.85 1.69 6.99
C PHE A 202 7.58 1.16 5.75
N ALA A 203 8.79 1.71 5.52
CA ALA A 203 9.72 1.25 4.50
C ALA A 203 11.07 0.91 5.13
N LEU A 204 11.73 -0.15 4.61
CA LEU A 204 12.94 -0.72 5.22
C LEU A 204 14.25 -0.13 4.68
N ASP A 205 14.24 0.48 3.51
CA ASP A 205 15.42 1.15 2.96
C ASP A 205 15.04 2.40 2.17
N LYS A 206 16.07 3.12 1.68
CA LYS A 206 15.90 4.31 0.85
C LYS A 206 15.64 3.99 -0.62
N GLN A 207 15.66 2.71 -1.00
CA GLN A 207 15.39 2.27 -2.35
C GLN A 207 13.88 2.11 -2.54
N GLN A 208 13.45 1.94 -3.77
CA GLN A 208 12.03 1.73 -4.07
C GLN A 208 11.60 0.27 -3.90
N MET A 209 12.42 -0.54 -3.24
CA MET A 209 12.14 -1.96 -3.03
C MET A 209 11.07 -2.15 -1.96
N GLN A 210 10.23 -3.15 -2.20
CA GLN A 210 9.29 -3.71 -1.26
C GLN A 210 9.83 -5.08 -0.80
N TYR A 211 9.51 -5.46 0.41
CA TYR A 211 9.97 -6.69 1.04
C TYR A 211 8.80 -7.48 1.58
N GLY A 212 8.91 -8.81 1.55
CA GLY A 212 8.03 -9.70 2.29
C GLY A 212 8.35 -9.67 3.78
N VAL A 213 7.34 -9.39 4.62
CA VAL A 213 7.45 -9.37 6.09
C VAL A 213 6.25 -10.06 6.72
N TRP A 214 6.34 -10.46 7.98
CA TRP A 214 5.23 -11.12 8.67
C TRP A 214 4.43 -10.14 9.53
N ALA A 215 3.13 -10.04 9.21
CA ALA A 215 2.14 -9.27 9.97
C ALA A 215 1.08 -10.21 10.53
N ASN A 216 0.92 -10.28 11.85
CA ASN A 216 0.04 -11.23 12.55
C ASN A 216 0.20 -12.69 12.11
N GLY A 217 1.41 -13.08 11.66
CA GLY A 217 1.71 -14.42 11.16
C GLY A 217 1.44 -14.64 9.66
N VAL A 218 0.97 -13.63 8.94
CA VAL A 218 0.74 -13.66 7.49
C VAL A 218 1.89 -12.95 6.78
N LEU A 219 2.37 -13.50 5.66
CA LEU A 219 3.37 -12.86 4.83
C LEU A 219 2.70 -11.76 3.99
N VAL A 220 3.23 -10.54 4.09
CA VAL A 220 2.69 -9.35 3.42
C VAL A 220 3.82 -8.50 2.83
N GLU A 221 3.49 -7.58 1.92
CA GLU A 221 4.46 -6.63 1.39
C GLU A 221 4.71 -5.46 2.35
N THR A 222 5.90 -4.84 2.29
CA THR A 222 6.14 -3.51 2.88
C THR A 222 5.76 -2.41 1.90
N THR A 223 5.64 -1.18 2.40
CA THR A 223 5.58 0.00 1.54
C THR A 223 6.97 0.32 0.99
N SER A 224 7.06 0.86 -0.23
CA SER A 224 8.31 1.44 -0.70
C SER A 224 8.55 2.83 -0.09
N HIS A 225 9.82 3.23 -0.02
CA HIS A 225 10.21 4.54 0.48
C HIS A 225 9.55 5.70 -0.29
N ARG A 226 9.37 5.53 -1.59
CA ARG A 226 8.70 6.51 -2.45
C ARG A 226 7.26 6.72 -2.03
N TYR A 227 6.49 5.65 -1.83
CA TYR A 227 5.08 5.74 -1.46
C TYR A 227 4.86 6.32 -0.07
N ILE A 228 5.72 5.96 0.90
CA ILE A 228 5.53 6.46 2.27
C ILE A 228 5.77 7.97 2.38
N ASN A 229 6.68 8.53 1.58
CA ASN A 229 6.95 9.96 1.57
C ASN A 229 5.79 10.78 0.97
N GLN A 230 4.95 10.17 0.17
CA GLN A 230 3.77 10.80 -0.43
C GLN A 230 2.53 10.80 0.50
N MET A 231 2.62 10.21 1.70
CA MET A 231 1.52 10.19 2.67
C MET A 231 1.35 11.57 3.33
N ARG A 232 0.57 12.46 2.70
CA ARG A 232 0.26 13.78 3.27
C ARG A 232 -0.56 13.68 4.55
N GLY A 233 -0.21 14.50 5.54
CA GLY A 233 -0.86 14.52 6.85
C GLY A 233 -0.52 13.35 7.76
N ALA A 234 0.34 12.44 7.30
CA ALA A 234 0.92 11.43 8.15
C ALA A 234 2.10 12.01 8.93
N LYS A 235 2.19 11.67 10.22
CA LYS A 235 3.28 12.10 11.10
C LYS A 235 4.37 11.03 11.13
N ASP A 236 5.63 11.48 11.13
CA ASP A 236 6.75 10.59 11.43
C ASP A 236 6.70 10.17 12.91
N LEU A 237 6.81 8.86 13.18
CA LEU A 237 6.82 8.34 14.55
C LEU A 237 8.16 8.60 15.28
N VAL A 238 9.10 9.29 14.64
CA VAL A 238 10.45 9.55 15.19
C VAL A 238 10.42 10.58 16.32
N ASP A 239 9.47 11.53 16.28
CA ASP A 239 9.54 12.75 17.10
C ASP A 239 8.86 12.64 18.49
N GLU A 240 8.10 11.58 18.77
CA GLU A 240 7.42 11.44 20.05
C GLU A 240 8.29 10.93 21.23
N ILE A 241 9.53 10.49 20.96
CA ILE A 241 10.40 9.93 22.02
C ILE A 241 11.24 11.00 22.73
N VAL A 242 11.45 12.17 22.12
CA VAL A 242 12.35 13.21 22.68
C VAL A 242 11.66 13.98 23.82
N GLU A 243 10.34 14.09 23.85
CA GLU A 243 9.62 14.86 24.87
C GLU A 243 9.29 14.11 26.17
N LYS A 244 9.52 12.78 26.24
CA LYS A 244 9.21 11.99 27.45
C LYS A 244 10.42 11.61 28.30
N LYS A 245 11.61 12.21 28.04
CA LYS A 245 12.84 11.97 28.80
C LYS A 245 13.51 13.26 29.30
N GLN A 246 12.68 14.25 29.67
CA GLN A 246 13.15 15.36 30.52
C GLN A 246 12.33 15.42 31.81
#